data_8c66b87e8b3e1792a52e86bff3b8eaf4
#
_entry.id   8c66b87e8b3e1792a52e86bff3b8eaf4
#
_cell.length_a   1.000
_cell.length_b   1.000
_cell.length_c   1.000
_cell.angle_alpha   90.00
_cell.angle_beta   90.00
_cell.angle_gamma   90.00
#
_symmetry.space_group_name_H-M   'P 1'
#
loop_
_entity.id
_entity.type
_entity.pdbx_description
1 polymer ?
#
loop_
_entity_poly.entity_id
_entity_poly.type
_entity_poly.pdbx_seq_one_letter_code
_entity_poly.pdbx_strand_id
1 'polypeptide(L)'
;MSRCRGYLFTCLVAIVLKCLLYETVQASKVNCVKEKDTVLLLKKVTGFNGSKHTGSGDINQRSLSPWTWRWNHDSMRIPRSIPEAVCPDKCISISGVPDDTLNSLEIHQQILVLKINETRGCLPVYRVETLNVTVGCTCVNPMVIYS
;
A
#
# COMPACT_ATOMS: atom_id res chain seq x y z
N MET A 1 -70.50 19.53 18.15
CA MET A 1 -69.40 20.14 17.39
C MET A 1 -67.96 19.79 17.95
N SER A 2 -67.84 18.91 18.92
CA SER A 2 -66.50 18.58 19.59
C SER A 2 -65.76 17.46 18.99
N ARG A 3 -66.33 16.54 18.21
CA ARG A 3 -65.66 15.37 17.66
C ARG A 3 -64.74 15.61 16.42
N CYS A 4 -65.05 16.63 15.63
CA CYS A 4 -64.22 16.96 14.46
C CYS A 4 -62.82 17.57 14.82
N ARG A 5 -62.72 18.26 15.95
CA ARG A 5 -61.44 18.86 16.37
C ARG A 5 -60.37 17.83 16.77
N GLY A 6 -60.82 16.69 17.36
CA GLY A 6 -59.89 15.62 17.75
C GLY A 6 -59.27 14.90 16.54
N TYR A 7 -60.04 14.65 15.50
CA TYR A 7 -59.53 13.97 14.28
C TYR A 7 -58.55 14.84 13.48
N LEU A 8 -58.77 16.15 13.44
CA LEU A 8 -57.86 17.08 12.78
C LEU A 8 -56.48 17.11 13.49
N PHE A 9 -56.50 17.09 14.82
CA PHE A 9 -55.26 17.12 15.61
C PHE A 9 -54.48 15.82 15.48
N THR A 10 -55.13 14.67 15.48
CA THR A 10 -54.46 13.36 15.26
C THR A 10 -53.91 13.20 13.85
N CYS A 11 -54.60 13.71 12.83
CA CYS A 11 -54.10 13.72 11.46
C CYS A 11 -52.85 14.63 11.30
N LEU A 12 -52.85 15.82 11.91
CA LEU A 12 -51.70 16.72 11.86
C LEU A 12 -50.49 16.13 12.56
N VAL A 13 -50.66 15.52 13.73
CA VAL A 13 -49.57 14.86 14.47
C VAL A 13 -49.01 13.70 13.64
N ALA A 14 -49.86 12.89 12.99
CA ALA A 14 -49.40 11.78 12.15
C ALA A 14 -48.64 12.26 10.91
N ILE A 15 -49.02 13.39 10.31
CA ILE A 15 -48.33 13.98 9.17
C ILE A 15 -46.96 14.52 9.59
N VAL A 16 -46.92 15.24 10.73
CA VAL A 16 -45.62 15.76 11.26
C VAL A 16 -44.70 14.64 11.63
N LEU A 17 -45.16 13.56 12.27
CA LEU A 17 -44.33 12.38 12.57
C LEU A 17 -43.84 11.70 11.28
N LYS A 18 -44.66 11.57 10.26
CA LYS A 18 -44.22 11.04 8.96
C LYS A 18 -43.18 11.94 8.28
N CYS A 19 -43.35 13.27 8.33
CA CYS A 19 -42.34 14.19 7.81
C CYS A 19 -41.00 14.08 8.57
N LEU A 20 -41.03 14.03 9.90
CA LEU A 20 -39.83 13.86 10.74
C LEU A 20 -39.15 12.52 10.49
N LEU A 21 -39.88 11.45 10.26
CA LEU A 21 -39.34 10.15 9.90
C LEU A 21 -38.83 10.10 8.47
N TYR A 22 -39.35 10.91 7.57
CA TYR A 22 -38.87 10.96 6.17
C TYR A 22 -37.56 11.71 6.02
N GLU A 23 -37.27 12.68 6.86
CA GLU A 23 -36.02 13.43 6.84
C GLU A 23 -34.85 12.59 7.36
N THR A 24 -35.11 11.55 8.16
CA THR A 24 -34.03 10.68 8.69
C THR A 24 -33.57 9.60 7.70
N VAL A 25 -34.20 9.43 6.55
CA VAL A 25 -33.92 8.35 5.58
C VAL A 25 -33.20 8.82 4.32
N GLN A 26 -32.95 10.11 4.17
CA GLN A 26 -31.97 10.55 3.15
C GLN A 26 -30.55 10.38 3.66
N ALA A 27 -30.17 9.15 4.00
CA ALA A 27 -28.78 8.78 3.95
C ALA A 27 -28.32 9.02 2.51
N SER A 28 -27.60 10.12 2.30
CA SER A 28 -26.98 10.42 1.01
C SER A 28 -26.25 9.15 0.56
N LYS A 29 -26.64 8.60 -0.60
CA LYS A 29 -25.88 7.56 -1.27
C LYS A 29 -24.53 8.18 -1.60
N VAL A 30 -23.57 8.04 -0.69
CA VAL A 30 -22.19 8.38 -0.96
C VAL A 30 -21.75 7.44 -2.07
N ASN A 31 -21.65 7.95 -3.30
CA ASN A 31 -21.08 7.20 -4.40
C ASN A 31 -19.63 6.93 -4.05
N CYS A 32 -19.35 5.70 -3.63
CA CYS A 32 -18.00 5.29 -3.36
C CYS A 32 -17.15 5.38 -4.63
N VAL A 33 -16.13 6.20 -4.60
CA VAL A 33 -15.09 6.23 -5.65
C VAL A 33 -14.44 4.86 -5.68
N LYS A 34 -14.46 4.20 -6.83
CA LYS A 34 -13.82 2.90 -6.98
C LYS A 34 -12.30 3.07 -6.79
N GLU A 35 -11.68 2.18 -6.04
CA GLU A 35 -10.24 2.17 -5.75
C GLU A 35 -9.37 2.40 -6.99
N LYS A 36 -9.81 1.91 -8.14
CA LYS A 36 -9.14 2.09 -9.44
C LYS A 36 -8.98 3.56 -9.84
N ASP A 37 -9.94 4.41 -9.50
CA ASP A 37 -9.93 5.83 -9.82
C ASP A 37 -8.97 6.61 -8.92
N THR A 38 -8.85 6.21 -7.66
CA THR A 38 -7.89 6.78 -6.71
C THR A 38 -6.45 6.52 -7.12
N VAL A 39 -6.15 5.30 -7.60
CA VAL A 39 -4.81 4.94 -8.10
C VAL A 39 -4.46 5.72 -9.37
N LEU A 40 -5.43 5.95 -10.27
CA LEU A 40 -5.23 6.76 -11.47
C LEU A 40 -4.93 8.22 -11.13
N LEU A 41 -5.58 8.78 -10.13
CA LEU A 41 -5.36 10.16 -9.68
C LEU A 41 -3.95 10.33 -9.10
N LEU A 42 -3.49 9.40 -8.26
CA LEU A 42 -2.14 9.35 -7.71
C LEU A 42 -1.08 9.23 -8.83
N LYS A 43 -1.32 8.36 -9.80
CA LYS A 43 -0.43 8.17 -10.94
C LYS A 43 -0.28 9.44 -11.78
N LYS A 44 -1.36 10.22 -11.91
CA LYS A 44 -1.37 11.50 -12.63
C LYS A 44 -0.68 12.63 -11.86
N VAL A 45 -0.80 12.64 -10.52
CA VAL A 45 -0.20 13.68 -9.66
C VAL A 45 1.29 13.46 -9.45
N THR A 46 1.73 12.20 -9.33
CA THR A 46 3.13 11.90 -8.99
C THR A 46 4.04 11.69 -10.20
N GLY A 47 3.49 11.66 -11.42
CA GLY A 47 4.29 11.35 -12.60
C GLY A 47 4.97 9.99 -12.54
N PHE A 48 4.51 9.08 -11.69
CA PHE A 48 4.99 7.72 -11.55
C PHE A 48 4.66 6.90 -12.82
N ASN A 49 5.28 7.26 -13.92
CA ASN A 49 5.54 6.31 -14.99
C ASN A 49 6.52 5.32 -14.40
N GLY A 50 6.05 4.09 -14.16
CA GLY A 50 6.96 3.01 -13.84
C GLY A 50 8.06 3.00 -14.89
N SER A 51 9.20 3.58 -14.58
CA SER A 51 10.39 3.48 -15.39
C SER A 51 10.58 2.00 -15.69
N LYS A 52 10.40 1.61 -16.94
CA LYS A 52 11.06 0.41 -17.41
C LYS A 52 12.52 0.63 -17.05
N HIS A 53 13.03 -0.13 -16.11
CA HIS A 53 14.46 -0.21 -15.88
C HIS A 53 15.10 -0.68 -17.19
N THR A 54 15.50 0.27 -18.02
CA THR A 54 16.42 0.05 -19.14
C THR A 54 17.86 0.01 -18.61
N GLY A 55 18.03 -0.47 -17.40
CA GLY A 55 19.33 -0.76 -16.80
C GLY A 55 19.86 -2.06 -17.39
N SER A 56 21.09 -2.04 -17.82
CA SER A 56 21.91 -3.07 -18.41
C SER A 56 21.70 -4.47 -17.82
N GLY A 57 20.62 -5.19 -18.27
CA GLY A 57 20.38 -6.61 -18.04
C GLY A 57 20.52 -7.08 -16.59
N ASP A 58 20.25 -8.28 -16.36
CA ASP A 58 20.19 -9.04 -15.10
C ASP A 58 21.34 -8.78 -14.09
N ILE A 59 21.40 -7.57 -13.54
CA ILE A 59 22.41 -7.13 -12.56
C ILE A 59 22.46 -8.09 -11.37
N ASN A 60 21.31 -8.61 -10.95
CA ASN A 60 21.20 -9.58 -9.87
C ASN A 60 21.95 -10.88 -10.15
N GLN A 61 21.97 -11.33 -11.41
CA GLN A 61 22.68 -12.56 -11.80
C GLN A 61 24.17 -12.34 -12.04
N ARG A 62 24.57 -11.11 -12.30
CA ARG A 62 25.98 -10.73 -12.59
C ARG A 62 26.71 -10.21 -11.35
N SER A 63 26.04 -10.13 -10.22
CA SER A 63 26.63 -9.76 -8.94
C SER A 63 27.47 -10.90 -8.38
N LEU A 64 28.51 -10.60 -7.63
CA LEU A 64 29.21 -11.58 -6.80
C LEU A 64 28.36 -12.09 -5.63
N SER A 65 27.27 -11.37 -5.30
CA SER A 65 26.21 -11.85 -4.43
C SER A 65 24.92 -11.93 -5.25
N PRO A 66 24.72 -12.96 -6.09
CA PRO A 66 23.59 -13.05 -6.99
C PRO A 66 22.30 -13.30 -6.21
N TRP A 67 21.30 -12.44 -6.40
CA TRP A 67 20.06 -12.53 -5.65
C TRP A 67 18.86 -12.88 -6.53
N THR A 68 17.85 -13.44 -5.89
CA THR A 68 16.53 -13.66 -6.47
C THR A 68 15.55 -12.59 -6.01
N TRP A 69 14.35 -12.56 -6.58
CA TRP A 69 13.31 -11.61 -6.22
C TRP A 69 12.15 -12.31 -5.51
N ARG A 70 11.70 -11.73 -4.42
CA ARG A 70 10.47 -12.08 -3.72
C ARG A 70 9.49 -10.90 -3.77
N TRP A 71 8.22 -11.19 -3.92
CA TRP A 71 7.17 -10.19 -3.87
C TRP A 71 6.67 -10.00 -2.43
N ASN A 72 6.87 -8.81 -1.89
CA ASN A 72 6.23 -8.37 -0.66
C ASN A 72 4.86 -7.80 -1.01
N HIS A 73 3.79 -8.55 -0.69
CA HIS A 73 2.41 -8.18 -1.01
C HIS A 73 1.65 -7.74 0.24
N ASP A 74 1.01 -6.57 0.15
CA ASP A 74 0.13 -6.02 1.18
C ASP A 74 -1.09 -5.37 0.51
N SER A 75 -2.28 -5.92 0.76
CA SER A 75 -3.54 -5.43 0.17
C SER A 75 -3.94 -4.04 0.67
N MET A 76 -3.45 -3.63 1.85
CA MET A 76 -3.74 -2.35 2.50
C MET A 76 -2.71 -1.27 2.17
N ARG A 77 -1.86 -1.49 1.18
CA ARG A 77 -0.75 -0.60 0.82
C ARG A 77 -0.77 -0.23 -0.67
N ILE A 78 -0.28 0.96 -0.98
CA ILE A 78 0.00 1.40 -2.35
C ILE A 78 1.50 1.78 -2.44
N PRO A 79 2.30 1.13 -3.33
CA PRO A 79 1.92 0.01 -4.19
C PRO A 79 1.68 -1.28 -3.38
N ARG A 80 0.75 -2.11 -3.85
CA ARG A 80 0.40 -3.36 -3.16
C ARG A 80 1.51 -4.40 -3.19
N SER A 81 2.25 -4.46 -4.28
CA SER A 81 3.33 -5.42 -4.48
C SER A 81 4.63 -4.69 -4.70
N ILE A 82 5.64 -5.06 -3.94
CA ILE A 82 6.98 -4.50 -4.01
C ILE A 82 7.95 -5.66 -4.16
N PRO A 83 8.85 -5.63 -5.16
CA PRO A 83 9.89 -6.63 -5.27
C PRO A 83 10.97 -6.39 -4.22
N GLU A 84 11.37 -7.44 -3.53
CA GLU A 84 12.49 -7.46 -2.58
C GLU A 84 13.54 -8.46 -3.01
N ALA A 85 14.79 -8.08 -2.89
CA ALA A 85 15.89 -8.99 -3.13
C ALA A 85 16.03 -10.01 -2.00
N VAL A 86 16.31 -11.25 -2.36
CA VAL A 86 16.65 -12.34 -1.42
C VAL A 86 18.10 -12.71 -1.67
N CYS A 87 18.95 -12.38 -0.71
CA CYS A 87 20.38 -12.57 -0.79
C CYS A 87 20.76 -14.04 -0.54
N PRO A 88 21.81 -14.55 -1.22
CA PRO A 88 22.40 -15.83 -0.88
C PRO A 88 23.17 -15.72 0.44
N ASP A 89 23.44 -16.84 1.08
CA ASP A 89 24.23 -16.88 2.32
C ASP A 89 25.71 -16.52 2.08
N LYS A 90 26.22 -16.83 0.89
CA LYS A 90 27.60 -16.63 0.53
C LYS A 90 27.76 -15.89 -0.79
N CYS A 91 28.86 -15.20 -0.92
CA CYS A 91 29.30 -14.64 -2.19
C CYS A 91 29.84 -15.74 -3.11
N ILE A 92 29.94 -15.41 -4.40
CA ILE A 92 30.63 -16.25 -5.38
C ILE A 92 31.87 -15.50 -5.92
N SER A 93 32.89 -16.26 -6.25
CA SER A 93 34.05 -15.74 -6.96
C SER A 93 33.74 -15.45 -8.42
N ILE A 94 34.62 -14.79 -9.14
CA ILE A 94 34.47 -14.52 -10.59
C ILE A 94 34.32 -15.83 -11.39
N SER A 95 34.85 -16.95 -10.88
CA SER A 95 34.68 -18.27 -11.48
C SER A 95 33.38 -18.97 -11.14
N GLY A 96 32.47 -18.30 -10.35
CA GLY A 96 31.19 -18.85 -9.95
C GLY A 96 31.24 -19.85 -8.78
N VAL A 97 32.38 -19.99 -8.12
CA VAL A 97 32.55 -20.88 -6.95
C VAL A 97 32.22 -20.08 -5.67
N PRO A 98 31.56 -20.67 -4.65
CA PRO A 98 31.36 -20.02 -3.37
C PRO A 98 32.67 -19.50 -2.76
N ASP A 99 32.63 -18.27 -2.25
CA ASP A 99 33.77 -17.59 -1.63
C ASP A 99 33.50 -17.40 -0.14
N ASP A 100 34.19 -18.18 0.69
CA ASP A 100 34.05 -18.13 2.15
C ASP A 100 34.79 -16.95 2.80
N THR A 101 35.55 -16.18 2.02
CA THR A 101 36.27 -14.99 2.51
C THR A 101 35.41 -13.73 2.52
N LEU A 102 34.26 -13.77 1.86
CA LEU A 102 33.36 -12.64 1.74
C LEU A 102 31.96 -12.97 2.30
N ASN A 103 31.33 -12.00 2.91
CA ASN A 103 29.94 -12.09 3.39
C ASN A 103 28.98 -11.43 2.39
N SER A 104 27.86 -12.11 2.11
CA SER A 104 26.75 -11.51 1.38
C SER A 104 25.88 -10.69 2.34
N LEU A 105 25.66 -9.42 2.02
CA LEU A 105 24.81 -8.51 2.81
C LEU A 105 23.72 -7.88 1.98
N GLU A 106 22.60 -7.63 2.65
CA GLU A 106 21.46 -6.94 2.07
C GLU A 106 21.71 -5.45 1.94
N ILE A 107 21.29 -4.88 0.81
CA ILE A 107 21.25 -3.43 0.59
C ILE A 107 19.80 -2.99 0.80
N HIS A 108 19.59 -2.16 1.82
CA HIS A 108 18.28 -1.66 2.16
C HIS A 108 18.05 -0.23 1.62
N GLN A 109 16.83 0.03 1.22
CA GLN A 109 16.36 1.36 0.83
C GLN A 109 15.03 1.67 1.52
N GLN A 110 14.91 2.89 2.03
CA GLN A 110 13.64 3.40 2.53
C GLN A 110 12.83 3.98 1.38
N ILE A 111 11.59 3.52 1.25
CA ILE A 111 10.63 4.03 0.27
C ILE A 111 9.37 4.52 0.98
N LEU A 112 8.71 5.51 0.38
CA LEU A 112 7.41 5.98 0.86
C LEU A 112 6.30 5.14 0.26
N VAL A 113 5.38 4.72 1.10
CA VAL A 113 4.18 3.97 0.72
C VAL A 113 2.94 4.64 1.31
N LEU A 114 1.79 4.42 0.69
CA LEU A 114 0.51 4.80 1.24
C LEU A 114 -0.15 3.58 1.87
N LYS A 115 -0.49 3.65 3.14
CA LYS A 115 -1.19 2.59 3.85
C LYS A 115 -2.59 3.02 4.21
N ILE A 116 -3.57 2.13 4.01
CA ILE A 116 -4.94 2.38 4.43
C ILE A 116 -4.98 2.31 5.96
N ASN A 117 -5.37 3.41 6.59
CA ASN A 117 -5.45 3.52 8.04
C ASN A 117 -6.88 3.25 8.53
N GLU A 118 -7.85 3.82 7.84
CA GLU A 118 -9.27 3.72 8.16
C GLU A 118 -10.12 3.91 6.91
N THR A 119 -11.41 3.61 7.01
CA THR A 119 -12.39 3.97 5.99
C THR A 119 -13.40 4.95 6.58
N ARG A 120 -13.61 6.09 5.93
CA ARG A 120 -14.66 7.05 6.28
C ARG A 120 -15.82 6.90 5.30
N GLY A 121 -16.88 6.25 5.78
CA GLY A 121 -17.93 5.77 4.88
C GLY A 121 -17.37 4.67 3.98
N CYS A 122 -17.32 4.92 2.67
CA CYS A 122 -16.70 4.01 1.71
C CYS A 122 -15.39 4.54 1.09
N LEU A 123 -14.85 5.65 1.61
CA LEU A 123 -13.58 6.20 1.13
C LEU A 123 -12.42 5.75 2.03
N PRO A 124 -11.40 5.12 1.45
CA PRO A 124 -10.20 4.78 2.20
C PRO A 124 -9.41 6.06 2.53
N VAL A 125 -8.97 6.16 3.77
CA VAL A 125 -8.07 7.21 4.24
C VAL A 125 -6.67 6.64 4.26
N TYR A 126 -5.76 7.25 3.49
CA TYR A 126 -4.38 6.81 3.37
C TYR A 126 -3.47 7.60 4.31
N ARG A 127 -2.50 6.91 4.86
CA ARG A 127 -1.38 7.49 5.60
C ARG A 127 -0.08 7.19 4.86
N VAL A 128 0.80 8.19 4.79
CA VAL A 128 2.17 7.99 4.28
C VAL A 128 2.99 7.28 5.35
N GLU A 129 3.63 6.18 4.97
CA GLU A 129 4.56 5.43 5.82
C GLU A 129 5.88 5.21 5.09
N THR A 130 6.94 5.06 5.87
CA THR A 130 8.25 4.64 5.35
C THR A 130 8.37 3.14 5.49
N LEU A 131 8.72 2.48 4.40
CA LEU A 131 9.00 1.04 4.37
C LEU A 131 10.46 0.81 4.02
N ASN A 132 11.14 -0.02 4.79
CA ASN A 132 12.49 -0.48 4.47
C ASN A 132 12.40 -1.72 3.59
N VAL A 133 13.00 -1.68 2.41
CA VAL A 133 12.96 -2.78 1.43
C VAL A 133 14.38 -3.17 1.04
N THR A 134 14.61 -4.47 0.86
CA THR A 134 15.87 -4.98 0.32
C THR A 134 15.87 -4.82 -1.20
N VAL A 135 16.76 -3.98 -1.71
CA VAL A 135 16.83 -3.63 -3.14
C VAL A 135 17.91 -4.39 -3.91
N GLY A 136 18.80 -5.08 -3.20
CA GLY A 136 19.87 -5.85 -3.79
C GLY A 136 20.79 -6.43 -2.72
N CYS A 137 21.84 -7.10 -3.17
CA CYS A 137 22.84 -7.74 -2.31
C CYS A 137 24.25 -7.33 -2.74
N THR A 138 25.17 -7.29 -1.79
CA THR A 138 26.57 -6.98 -2.03
C THR A 138 27.48 -7.90 -1.25
N CYS A 139 28.72 -8.00 -1.69
CA CYS A 139 29.76 -8.73 -0.98
C CYS A 139 30.62 -7.76 -0.19
N VAL A 140 30.87 -8.10 1.06
CA VAL A 140 31.74 -7.32 1.96
C VAL A 140 32.73 -8.20 2.67
N ASN A 141 33.84 -7.61 3.11
CA ASN A 141 34.82 -8.29 3.96
C ASN A 141 34.17 -8.64 5.31
N PRO A 142 34.51 -9.77 5.93
CA PRO A 142 34.09 -10.10 7.29
C PRO A 142 34.52 -9.01 8.27
N MET A 143 33.64 -8.72 9.25
CA MET A 143 34.02 -7.84 10.35
C MET A 143 34.94 -8.58 11.31
N VAL A 144 36.17 -8.10 11.46
CA VAL A 144 37.12 -8.64 12.45
C VAL A 144 36.94 -7.84 13.75
N ILE A 145 36.48 -8.51 14.80
CA ILE A 145 36.40 -7.92 16.14
C ILE A 145 37.74 -8.29 16.85
N TYR A 146 38.55 -7.29 17.08
CA TYR A 146 39.73 -7.44 17.94
C TYR A 146 39.27 -7.34 19.41
N SER A 147 39.38 -8.40 20.17
CA SER A 147 39.14 -8.48 21.61
C SER A 147 40.38 -8.11 22.39
#